data_fde75b35827f2a6a2531dc4921c3ea7e
#
_entry.id   fde75b35827f2a6a2531dc4921c3ea7e
#
_cell.length_a   1.000
_cell.length_b   1.000
_cell.length_c   1.000
_cell.angle_alpha   90.00
_cell.angle_beta   90.00
_cell.angle_gamma   90.00
#
_symmetry.space_group_name_H-M   'P 1'
#
loop_
_entity.id
_entity.type
_entity.pdbx_description
1 polymer ?
#
loop_
_entity_poly.entity_id
_entity_poly.type
_entity_poly.pdbx_seq_one_letter_code
_entity_poly.pdbx_strand_id
1 'polypeptide(L)'
;YGLVGSEMCIRDSVEGARQAADNGDLLMGTIDTWLIWKLTDGKRHVTDYTNASRTLLFNIHTMQWDSDLLELFTIPETMMPELLPCDAVFGETTVGGLFKNPIVIAGVLGDSHGALAGQMCFEEGLGKVTYGTGSSVMVNIGEKAAVAPRGLFTSIGFAALGKIFYAFEG
;
A
#
# COMPACT_ATOMS: atom_id res chain seq x y z
N TYR A 1 -13.68 -5.25 -3.35
CA TYR A 1 -14.30 -4.76 -2.13
C TYR A 1 -13.26 -3.92 -1.41
N GLY A 2 -13.46 -2.61 -1.37
CA GLY A 2 -12.47 -1.69 -0.87
C GLY A 2 -12.30 -1.82 0.65
N LEU A 3 -11.08 -1.78 1.11
CA LEU A 3 -10.74 -1.66 2.52
C LEU A 3 -11.52 -0.52 3.19
N VAL A 4 -11.72 0.59 2.48
CA VAL A 4 -12.47 1.76 2.96
C VAL A 4 -13.85 1.43 3.51
N GLY A 5 -14.60 0.51 2.87
CA GLY A 5 -15.92 0.10 3.37
C GLY A 5 -15.83 -0.67 4.68
N SER A 6 -14.78 -1.48 4.87
CA SER A 6 -14.57 -2.25 6.09
C SER A 6 -14.19 -1.35 7.28
N GLU A 7 -13.29 -0.39 7.08
CA GLU A 7 -12.90 0.56 8.13
C GLU A 7 -14.07 1.42 8.58
N MET A 8 -14.88 1.91 7.64
CA MET A 8 -16.10 2.67 7.98
C MET A 8 -17.08 1.83 8.79
N CYS A 9 -17.34 0.58 8.37
CA CYS A 9 -18.25 -0.30 9.09
C CYS A 9 -17.74 -0.61 10.51
N ILE A 10 -16.45 -0.90 10.67
CA ILE A 10 -15.85 -1.19 11.99
C ILE A 10 -15.94 0.05 12.88
N ARG A 11 -15.47 1.19 12.40
CA ARG A 11 -15.47 2.44 13.13
C ARG A 11 -16.87 2.86 13.58
N ASP A 12 -17.88 2.72 12.71
CA ASP A 12 -19.24 3.17 12.99
C ASP A 12 -20.07 2.14 13.76
N SER A 13 -19.64 0.87 13.80
CA SER A 13 -20.37 -0.24 14.43
C SER A 13 -19.80 -0.69 15.77
N VAL A 14 -18.53 -0.40 16.03
CA VAL A 14 -17.86 -0.77 17.30
C VAL A 14 -17.99 0.40 18.26
N GLU A 15 -18.58 0.15 19.44
CA GLU A 15 -18.75 1.15 20.49
C GLU A 15 -17.43 1.82 20.88
N GLY A 16 -17.38 3.13 20.85
CA GLY A 16 -16.19 3.93 21.18
C GLY A 16 -15.11 4.01 20.07
N ALA A 17 -15.22 3.23 18.99
CA ALA A 17 -14.19 3.24 17.94
C ALA A 17 -14.09 4.61 17.24
N ARG A 18 -15.21 5.27 16.99
CA ARG A 18 -15.23 6.62 16.42
C ARG A 18 -14.47 7.62 17.29
N GLN A 19 -14.76 7.61 18.58
CA GLN A 19 -14.07 8.49 19.54
C GLN A 19 -12.58 8.18 19.63
N ALA A 20 -12.19 6.91 19.61
CA ALA A 20 -10.79 6.50 19.60
C ALA A 20 -10.07 6.94 18.31
N ALA A 21 -10.74 6.85 17.15
CA ALA A 21 -10.22 7.37 15.89
C ALA A 21 -9.97 8.87 15.93
N ASP A 22 -10.95 9.64 16.40
CA ASP A 22 -10.87 11.10 16.50
C ASP A 22 -9.82 11.55 17.51
N ASN A 23 -9.55 10.75 18.55
CA ASN A 23 -8.49 10.98 19.54
C ASN A 23 -7.08 10.58 19.03
N GLY A 24 -6.97 9.87 17.89
CA GLY A 24 -5.71 9.33 17.40
C GLY A 24 -5.25 8.04 18.07
N ASP A 25 -6.15 7.33 18.76
CA ASP A 25 -5.87 6.07 19.46
C ASP A 25 -5.97 4.84 18.54
N LEU A 26 -6.44 5.03 17.29
CA LEU A 26 -6.55 3.99 16.29
C LEU A 26 -5.60 4.24 15.14
N LEU A 27 -5.01 3.15 14.65
CA LEU A 27 -4.19 3.13 13.43
C LEU A 27 -4.87 2.26 12.37
N MET A 28 -4.83 2.73 11.13
CA MET A 28 -5.27 1.99 9.96
C MET A 28 -4.06 1.44 9.20
N GLY A 29 -4.23 0.33 8.52
CA GLY A 29 -3.17 -0.18 7.65
C GLY A 29 -3.62 -1.37 6.82
N THR A 30 -2.91 -1.59 5.75
CA THR A 30 -2.94 -2.80 4.94
C THR A 30 -2.16 -3.92 5.63
N ILE A 31 -2.18 -5.13 5.09
CA ILE A 31 -1.54 -6.28 5.73
C ILE A 31 -0.02 -6.10 5.90
N ASP A 32 0.63 -5.42 4.96
CA ASP A 32 2.04 -5.06 5.04
C ASP A 32 2.34 -4.12 6.22
N THR A 33 1.50 -3.10 6.42
CA THR A 33 1.59 -2.20 7.58
C THR A 33 1.52 -2.98 8.89
N TRP A 34 0.58 -3.94 8.99
CA TRP A 34 0.43 -4.79 10.16
C TRP A 34 1.66 -5.68 10.39
N LEU A 35 2.21 -6.27 9.31
CA LEU A 35 3.41 -7.09 9.39
C LEU A 35 4.62 -6.27 9.85
N ILE A 36 4.82 -5.08 9.26
CA ILE A 36 5.91 -4.19 9.66
C ILE A 36 5.75 -3.76 11.11
N TRP A 37 4.55 -3.37 11.52
CA TRP A 37 4.25 -3.03 12.91
C TRP A 37 4.63 -4.15 13.87
N LYS A 38 4.26 -5.40 13.55
CA LYS A 38 4.61 -6.58 14.36
C LYS A 38 6.11 -6.88 14.34
N LEU A 39 6.75 -6.81 13.19
CA LEU A 39 8.18 -7.10 13.04
C LEU A 39 9.06 -6.04 13.72
N THR A 40 8.56 -4.81 13.85
CA THR A 40 9.28 -3.70 14.47
C THR A 40 8.88 -3.44 15.92
N ASP A 41 8.15 -4.34 16.55
CA ASP A 41 7.62 -4.22 17.93
C ASP A 41 6.84 -2.90 18.15
N GLY A 42 6.00 -2.54 17.18
CA GLY A 42 5.15 -1.35 17.24
C GLY A 42 5.86 -0.02 16.99
N LYS A 43 7.09 -0.03 16.48
CA LYS A 43 7.89 1.20 16.28
C LYS A 43 7.64 1.88 14.94
N ARG A 44 7.15 1.15 13.94
CA ARG A 44 6.96 1.67 12.57
C ARG A 44 5.54 1.41 12.10
N HIS A 45 4.82 2.48 11.81
CA HIS A 45 3.49 2.47 11.21
C HIS A 45 3.61 3.03 9.79
N VAL A 46 3.94 2.17 8.84
CA VAL A 46 4.32 2.55 7.47
C VAL A 46 3.75 1.57 6.46
N THR A 47 3.56 2.04 5.22
CA THR A 47 3.19 1.23 4.06
C THR A 47 3.96 1.70 2.83
N ASP A 48 4.00 0.89 1.77
CA ASP A 48 4.56 1.30 0.50
C ASP A 48 3.48 1.85 -0.45
N TYR A 49 3.92 2.55 -1.51
CA TYR A 49 3.00 3.15 -2.48
C TYR A 49 2.14 2.12 -3.22
N THR A 50 2.62 0.88 -3.43
CA THR A 50 1.84 -0.13 -4.13
C THR A 50 0.67 -0.61 -3.29
N ASN A 51 0.88 -0.90 -2.01
CA ASN A 51 -0.19 -1.26 -1.08
C ASN A 51 -1.12 -0.07 -0.82
N ALA A 52 -0.58 1.13 -0.63
CA ALA A 52 -1.37 2.35 -0.45
C ALA A 52 -2.31 2.59 -1.64
N SER A 53 -1.86 2.38 -2.88
CA SER A 53 -2.67 2.58 -4.08
C SER A 53 -3.89 1.64 -4.17
N ARG A 54 -3.94 0.59 -3.36
CA ARG A 54 -5.08 -0.35 -3.29
C ARG A 54 -6.18 0.10 -2.32
N THR A 55 -5.93 1.12 -1.52
CA THR A 55 -6.86 1.58 -0.48
C THR A 55 -7.98 2.47 -1.00
N LEU A 56 -7.87 3.02 -2.21
CA LEU A 56 -8.70 4.08 -2.77
C LEU A 56 -8.59 5.43 -2.03
N LEU A 57 -7.67 5.56 -1.08
CA LEU A 57 -7.42 6.78 -0.31
C LEU A 57 -6.10 7.45 -0.70
N PHE A 58 -5.31 6.78 -1.52
CA PHE A 58 -3.99 7.25 -1.97
C PHE A 58 -4.09 7.94 -3.32
N ASN A 59 -3.55 9.15 -3.41
CA ASN A 59 -3.48 9.90 -4.67
C ASN A 59 -2.22 9.52 -5.44
N ILE A 60 -2.39 8.78 -6.53
CA ILE A 60 -1.29 8.26 -7.37
C ILE A 60 -0.54 9.36 -8.15
N HIS A 61 -1.00 10.59 -8.13
CA HIS A 61 -0.33 11.73 -8.78
C HIS A 61 0.54 12.52 -7.81
N THR A 62 0.13 12.63 -6.56
CA THR A 62 0.84 13.39 -5.52
C THR A 62 1.68 12.50 -4.60
N MET A 63 1.49 11.19 -4.64
CA MET A 63 2.10 10.20 -3.72
C MET A 63 1.80 10.50 -2.25
N GLN A 64 0.59 10.97 -1.99
CA GLN A 64 0.10 11.32 -0.66
C GLN A 64 -1.27 10.68 -0.41
N TRP A 65 -1.68 10.59 0.84
CA TRP A 65 -3.07 10.33 1.17
C TRP A 65 -3.92 11.48 0.64
N ASP A 66 -5.05 11.17 0.03
CA ASP A 66 -5.93 12.15 -0.58
C ASP A 66 -6.82 12.79 0.50
N SER A 67 -6.55 14.06 0.84
CA SER A 67 -7.26 14.78 1.90
C SER A 67 -8.76 14.89 1.64
N ASP A 68 -9.17 15.08 0.38
CA ASP A 68 -10.59 15.22 0.02
C ASP A 68 -11.32 13.88 0.23
N LEU A 69 -10.67 12.76 -0.10
CA LEU A 69 -11.21 11.43 0.14
C LEU A 69 -11.22 11.07 1.63
N LEU A 70 -10.16 11.42 2.38
CA LEU A 70 -10.14 11.23 3.82
C LEU A 70 -11.28 12.01 4.50
N GLU A 71 -11.50 13.27 4.11
CA GLU A 71 -12.61 14.09 4.60
C GLU A 71 -13.96 13.50 4.21
N LEU A 72 -14.15 13.12 2.94
CA LEU A 72 -15.38 12.52 2.43
C LEU A 72 -15.78 11.27 3.23
N PHE A 73 -14.82 10.42 3.55
CA PHE A 73 -15.04 9.20 4.34
C PHE A 73 -14.87 9.43 5.85
N THR A 74 -14.63 10.66 6.26
CA THR A 74 -14.45 11.04 7.68
C THR A 74 -13.38 10.20 8.39
N ILE A 75 -12.25 9.96 7.72
CA ILE A 75 -11.09 9.22 8.24
C ILE A 75 -10.06 10.23 8.72
N PRO A 76 -9.72 10.27 10.02
CA PRO A 76 -8.65 11.13 10.51
C PRO A 76 -7.30 10.79 9.88
N GLU A 77 -6.58 11.78 9.38
CA GLU A 77 -5.25 11.58 8.78
C GLU A 77 -4.26 10.95 9.76
N THR A 78 -4.43 11.19 11.07
CA THR A 78 -3.63 10.59 12.14
C THR A 78 -3.70 9.07 12.21
N MET A 79 -4.73 8.45 11.61
CA MET A 79 -4.86 7.00 11.51
C MET A 79 -4.00 6.40 10.38
N MET A 80 -3.56 7.23 9.43
CA MET A 80 -2.94 6.75 8.20
C MET A 80 -1.46 6.45 8.41
N PRO A 81 -0.92 5.35 7.80
CA PRO A 81 0.50 5.03 7.87
C PRO A 81 1.35 6.00 7.07
N GLU A 82 2.61 6.14 7.47
CA GLU A 82 3.63 6.83 6.68
C GLU A 82 3.79 6.14 5.33
N LEU A 83 3.91 6.93 4.27
CA LEU A 83 4.03 6.47 2.89
C LEU A 83 5.49 6.44 2.44
N LEU A 84 5.94 5.31 1.94
CA LEU A 84 7.33 5.12 1.49
C LEU A 84 7.38 4.49 0.08
N PRO A 85 8.43 4.79 -0.72
CA PRO A 85 8.70 4.02 -1.94
C PRO A 85 9.09 2.58 -1.60
N CYS A 86 8.90 1.67 -2.56
CA CYS A 86 9.04 0.23 -2.34
C CYS A 86 10.44 -0.21 -1.87
N ASP A 87 11.49 0.55 -2.20
CA ASP A 87 12.89 0.29 -1.87
C ASP A 87 13.40 1.09 -0.66
N ALA A 88 12.51 1.69 0.11
CA ALA A 88 12.87 2.41 1.31
C ALA A 88 13.24 1.46 2.48
N VAL A 89 13.80 2.04 3.52
CA VAL A 89 13.99 1.34 4.81
C VAL A 89 12.72 1.50 5.64
N PHE A 90 11.97 0.41 5.77
CA PHE A 90 10.71 0.37 6.53
C PHE A 90 10.90 0.19 8.03
N GLY A 91 12.06 -0.29 8.44
CA GLY A 91 12.44 -0.51 9.83
C GLY A 91 13.47 -1.62 9.98
N GLU A 92 13.67 -2.04 11.21
CA GLU A 92 14.55 -3.14 11.57
C GLU A 92 13.81 -4.14 12.47
N THR A 93 14.15 -5.40 12.33
CA THR A 93 13.55 -6.48 13.12
C THR A 93 14.58 -7.47 13.61
N THR A 94 14.36 -8.02 14.80
CA THR A 94 15.05 -9.21 15.30
C THR A 94 14.19 -10.47 15.18
N VAL A 95 13.00 -10.35 14.57
CA VAL A 95 11.98 -11.41 14.50
C VAL A 95 11.69 -11.97 15.90
N GLY A 96 11.34 -11.06 16.84
CA GLY A 96 11.04 -11.45 18.22
C GLY A 96 12.25 -12.00 19.00
N GLY A 97 13.46 -11.61 18.63
CA GLY A 97 14.69 -12.06 19.28
C GLY A 97 15.32 -13.34 18.68
N LEU A 98 14.75 -13.84 17.56
CA LEU A 98 15.33 -14.98 16.84
C LEU A 98 16.74 -14.65 16.29
N PHE A 99 16.93 -13.44 15.81
CA PHE A 99 18.23 -12.97 15.30
C PHE A 99 18.96 -12.12 16.36
N LYS A 100 20.23 -12.40 16.53
CA LYS A 100 21.11 -11.67 17.46
C LYS A 100 21.30 -10.20 17.04
N ASN A 101 21.42 -9.96 15.75
CA ASN A 101 21.54 -8.62 15.17
C ASN A 101 20.25 -8.27 14.41
N PRO A 102 19.80 -7.01 14.46
CA PRO A 102 18.67 -6.58 13.67
C PRO A 102 18.89 -6.78 12.17
N ILE A 103 17.81 -7.12 11.47
CA ILE A 103 17.75 -7.22 10.02
C ILE A 103 16.93 -6.06 9.51
N VAL A 104 17.42 -5.34 8.50
CA VAL A 104 16.72 -4.23 7.87
C VAL A 104 15.58 -4.75 7.00
N ILE A 105 14.40 -4.17 7.14
CA ILE A 105 13.27 -4.34 6.23
C ILE A 105 13.44 -3.30 5.12
N ALA A 106 14.05 -3.69 4.00
CA ALA A 106 14.51 -2.78 2.94
C ALA A 106 13.70 -2.90 1.63
N GLY A 107 12.51 -3.51 1.68
CA GLY A 107 11.64 -3.61 0.51
C GLY A 107 10.26 -4.11 0.89
N VAL A 108 9.25 -3.44 0.37
CA VAL A 108 7.84 -3.81 0.54
C VAL A 108 7.11 -3.56 -0.77
N LEU A 109 6.35 -4.54 -1.23
CA LEU A 109 5.49 -4.46 -2.41
C LEU A 109 4.23 -5.29 -2.18
N GLY A 110 3.13 -4.88 -2.78
CA GLY A 110 1.97 -5.74 -2.93
C GLY A 110 2.32 -7.01 -3.74
N ASP A 111 1.63 -8.12 -3.52
CA ASP A 111 1.95 -9.43 -4.11
C ASP A 111 2.00 -9.40 -5.65
N SER A 112 0.99 -8.82 -6.28
CA SER A 112 0.93 -8.65 -7.74
C SER A 112 2.02 -7.72 -8.28
N HIS A 113 2.35 -6.68 -7.53
CA HIS A 113 3.41 -5.71 -7.85
C HIS A 113 4.79 -6.34 -7.68
N GLY A 114 4.96 -7.15 -6.63
CA GLY A 114 6.15 -7.97 -6.45
C GLY A 114 6.34 -8.99 -7.56
N ALA A 115 5.26 -9.57 -8.08
CA ALA A 115 5.32 -10.46 -9.24
C ALA A 115 5.69 -9.71 -10.53
N LEU A 116 5.21 -8.48 -10.74
CA LEU A 116 5.59 -7.64 -11.88
C LEU A 116 7.10 -7.35 -11.85
N ALA A 117 7.62 -6.92 -10.72
CA ALA A 117 9.05 -6.69 -10.53
C ALA A 117 9.87 -7.99 -10.61
N GLY A 118 9.40 -9.08 -9.99
CA GLY A 118 10.06 -10.38 -10.00
C GLY A 118 10.16 -11.03 -11.38
N GLN A 119 9.25 -10.70 -12.29
CA GLN A 119 9.30 -11.09 -13.70
C GLN A 119 10.09 -10.09 -14.57
N MET A 120 10.82 -9.16 -13.96
CA MET A 120 11.66 -8.17 -14.64
C MET A 120 10.89 -7.25 -15.59
N CYS A 121 9.62 -6.96 -15.29
CA CYS A 121 8.80 -6.09 -16.12
C CYS A 121 9.10 -4.59 -15.83
N PHE A 122 10.37 -4.20 -15.96
CA PHE A 122 10.85 -2.85 -15.65
C PHE A 122 10.71 -1.86 -16.82
N GLU A 123 10.46 -2.36 -18.03
CA GLU A 123 10.28 -1.52 -19.21
C GLU A 123 8.80 -1.35 -19.55
N GLU A 124 8.46 -0.20 -20.14
CA GLU A 124 7.11 0.09 -20.63
C GLU A 124 6.66 -0.97 -21.64
N GLY A 125 5.44 -1.44 -21.51
CA GLY A 125 4.86 -2.50 -22.36
C GLY A 125 5.11 -3.91 -21.86
N LEU A 126 6.02 -4.14 -20.91
CA LEU A 126 6.20 -5.46 -20.28
C LEU A 126 5.09 -5.69 -19.24
N GLY A 127 4.67 -6.93 -19.13
CA GLY A 127 3.58 -7.28 -18.22
C GLY A 127 3.69 -8.70 -17.71
N LYS A 128 2.91 -8.96 -16.67
CA LYS A 128 2.76 -10.28 -16.07
C LYS A 128 1.31 -10.74 -16.09
N VAL A 129 1.11 -12.03 -16.12
CA VAL A 129 -0.18 -12.65 -15.88
C VAL A 129 -0.05 -13.61 -14.70
N THR A 130 -0.94 -13.47 -13.73
CA THR A 130 -1.05 -14.40 -12.61
C THR A 130 -2.28 -15.27 -12.84
N TYR A 131 -2.11 -16.57 -12.83
CA TYR A 131 -3.20 -17.55 -12.88
C TYR A 131 -3.37 -18.17 -11.48
N GLY A 132 -4.55 -18.00 -10.89
CA GLY A 132 -4.92 -18.56 -9.61
C GLY A 132 -6.42 -18.86 -9.59
N THR A 133 -7.07 -18.71 -8.46
CA THR A 133 -8.55 -18.75 -8.36
C THR A 133 -9.20 -17.67 -9.23
N GLY A 134 -8.51 -16.54 -9.41
CA GLY A 134 -8.76 -15.52 -10.42
C GLY A 134 -7.50 -15.32 -11.26
N SER A 135 -7.64 -14.68 -12.41
CA SER A 135 -6.50 -14.24 -13.22
C SER A 135 -6.33 -12.73 -13.05
N SER A 136 -5.09 -12.28 -12.93
CA SER A 136 -4.74 -10.85 -12.89
C SER A 136 -3.66 -10.55 -13.92
N VAL A 137 -3.88 -9.52 -14.70
CA VAL A 137 -2.94 -9.02 -15.69
C VAL A 137 -2.45 -7.66 -15.22
N MET A 138 -1.14 -7.45 -15.21
CA MET A 138 -0.53 -6.14 -14.98
C MET A 138 0.44 -5.82 -16.10
N VAL A 139 0.38 -4.60 -16.61
CA VAL A 139 1.29 -4.10 -17.66
C VAL A 139 1.91 -2.79 -17.20
N ASN A 140 3.23 -2.72 -17.19
CA ASN A 140 3.97 -1.49 -16.94
C ASN A 140 3.70 -0.48 -18.06
N ILE A 141 3.22 0.71 -17.71
CA ILE A 141 2.92 1.80 -18.66
C ILE A 141 3.91 2.97 -18.55
N GLY A 142 5.07 2.75 -17.92
CA GLY A 142 6.12 3.74 -17.77
C GLY A 142 5.91 4.71 -16.59
N GLU A 143 6.60 5.84 -16.64
CA GLU A 143 6.69 6.81 -15.53
C GLU A 143 5.55 7.85 -15.53
N LYS A 144 4.55 7.71 -16.39
CA LYS A 144 3.41 8.64 -16.49
C LYS A 144 2.09 7.91 -16.23
N ALA A 145 1.33 8.42 -15.27
CA ALA A 145 -0.02 7.94 -15.06
C ALA A 145 -0.89 8.22 -16.30
N ALA A 146 -1.69 7.26 -16.69
CA ALA A 146 -2.65 7.39 -17.77
C ALA A 146 -4.02 6.88 -17.32
N VAL A 147 -5.09 7.43 -17.91
CA VAL A 147 -6.44 6.93 -17.66
C VAL A 147 -6.56 5.54 -18.26
N ALA A 148 -6.92 4.58 -17.43
CA ALA A 148 -7.07 3.20 -17.88
C ALA A 148 -8.24 3.03 -18.85
N PRO A 149 -8.11 2.17 -19.87
CA PRO A 149 -9.22 1.74 -20.70
C PRO A 149 -10.34 1.10 -19.87
N ARG A 150 -11.56 1.06 -20.44
CA ARG A 150 -12.71 0.46 -19.75
C ARG A 150 -12.43 -0.97 -19.31
N GLY A 151 -12.68 -1.25 -18.05
CA GLY A 151 -12.47 -2.58 -17.45
C GLY A 151 -11.09 -2.77 -16.82
N LEU A 152 -10.19 -1.78 -16.97
CA LEU A 152 -8.89 -1.75 -16.29
C LEU A 152 -8.85 -0.58 -15.31
N PHE A 153 -7.88 -0.60 -14.42
CA PHE A 153 -7.57 0.54 -13.56
C PHE A 153 -6.06 0.83 -13.57
N THR A 154 -5.72 2.07 -13.25
CA THR A 154 -4.33 2.52 -13.12
C THR A 154 -3.90 2.41 -11.67
N SER A 155 -2.77 1.80 -11.42
CA SER A 155 -2.14 1.69 -10.11
C SER A 155 -0.66 2.07 -10.18
N ILE A 156 -0.03 2.18 -9.01
CA ILE A 156 1.44 2.22 -8.94
C ILE A 156 1.94 0.82 -9.24
N GLY A 157 2.73 0.63 -10.27
CA GLY A 157 3.37 -0.64 -10.59
C GLY A 157 4.47 -0.98 -9.58
N PHE A 158 5.36 -0.05 -9.36
CA PHE A 158 6.39 -0.02 -8.30
C PHE A 158 7.03 1.36 -8.23
N ALA A 159 7.66 1.67 -7.09
CA ALA A 159 8.40 2.92 -6.89
C ALA A 159 9.76 2.58 -6.29
N ALA A 160 10.82 2.80 -7.05
CA ALA A 160 12.18 2.48 -6.65
C ALA A 160 13.21 3.37 -7.37
N LEU A 161 14.39 3.55 -6.76
CA LEU A 161 15.49 4.33 -7.30
C LEU A 161 15.10 5.78 -7.67
N GLY A 162 14.18 6.36 -6.89
CA GLY A 162 13.68 7.71 -7.11
C GLY A 162 12.71 7.85 -8.30
N LYS A 163 12.23 6.75 -8.86
CA LYS A 163 11.27 6.71 -9.97
C LYS A 163 9.99 6.01 -9.55
N ILE A 164 8.90 6.41 -10.19
CA ILE A 164 7.58 5.83 -10.02
C ILE A 164 7.15 5.25 -11.36
N PHE A 165 6.80 4.00 -11.38
CA PHE A 165 6.26 3.32 -12.54
C PHE A 165 4.79 3.00 -12.29
N TYR A 166 3.97 3.26 -13.29
CA TYR A 166 2.54 2.98 -13.25
C TYR A 166 2.24 1.69 -14.00
N ALA A 167 1.12 1.08 -13.65
CA ALA A 167 0.64 -0.12 -14.34
C ALA A 167 -0.85 -0.01 -14.63
N PHE A 168 -1.26 -0.59 -15.76
CA PHE A 168 -2.65 -1.00 -15.96
C PHE A 168 -2.84 -2.38 -15.37
N GLU A 169 -3.97 -2.57 -14.70
CA GLU A 169 -4.35 -3.83 -14.06
C GLU A 169 -5.80 -4.19 -14.40
N GLY A 170 -6.05 -5.51 -14.60
CA GLY A 170 -7.36 -6.09 -14.84
C GLY A 170 -7.43 -7.57 -14.49
#